data_385c167e5f83f899eea3cdc4994fc8ab
#
_entry.id   385c167e5f83f899eea3cdc4994fc8ab
#
_cell.length_a   1.000
_cell.length_b   1.000
_cell.length_c   1.000
_cell.angle_alpha   90.00
_cell.angle_beta   90.00
_cell.angle_gamma   90.00
#
_symmetry.space_group_name_H-M   'P 1'
#
loop_
_entity.id
_entity.type
_entity.pdbx_description
1 polymer ?
#
loop_
_entity_poly.entity_id
_entity_poly.type
_entity_poly.pdbx_seq_one_letter_code
_entity_poly.pdbx_strand_id
1 'polypeptide(L)'
;MDGTVLIADDDRTIRTVLTQAFTRAGCKVHATSSLITLMRWVEDGKGDLVVSDVVMPDGNGLENLPKITKIRPNLPVIIISAQNTIVTAIRANEAKAFDYLPKPFDLPELMHRAAKALERRHPPQAIAQMTEAQDSD
;
A
#
# COMPACT_ATOMS: atom_id res chain seq x y z
N MET A 1 -9.50 2.38 -11.57
CA MET A 1 -8.70 1.71 -10.53
C MET A 1 -9.53 0.57 -9.96
N ASP A 2 -8.97 -0.61 -9.85
CA ASP A 2 -9.69 -1.71 -9.24
C ASP A 2 -8.75 -2.50 -8.35
N GLY A 3 -9.32 -3.41 -7.56
CA GLY A 3 -8.57 -4.20 -6.61
C GLY A 3 -9.04 -3.94 -5.20
N THR A 4 -8.37 -4.57 -4.26
CA THR A 4 -8.69 -4.44 -2.83
C THR A 4 -7.54 -3.75 -2.12
N VAL A 5 -7.84 -2.69 -1.39
CA VAL A 5 -6.85 -1.90 -0.65
C VAL A 5 -7.00 -2.17 0.84
N LEU A 6 -5.90 -2.51 1.49
CA LEU A 6 -5.84 -2.67 2.93
C LEU A 6 -5.25 -1.41 3.54
N ILE A 7 -5.95 -0.80 4.47
CA ILE A 7 -5.53 0.46 5.10
C ILE A 7 -5.30 0.21 6.58
N ALA A 8 -4.13 0.60 7.07
CA ALA A 8 -3.80 0.54 8.49
C ALA A 8 -3.37 1.92 8.97
N ASP A 9 -4.18 2.53 9.82
CA ASP A 9 -3.91 3.85 10.40
C ASP A 9 -4.75 3.98 11.65
N ASP A 10 -4.16 4.49 12.74
CA ASP A 10 -4.90 4.65 13.99
C ASP A 10 -5.79 5.91 13.98
N ASP A 11 -5.60 6.81 13.04
CA ASP A 11 -6.41 8.01 12.90
C ASP A 11 -7.69 7.68 12.15
N ARG A 12 -8.81 7.78 12.85
CA ARG A 12 -10.11 7.47 12.27
C ARG A 12 -10.45 8.35 11.07
N THR A 13 -10.09 9.64 11.13
CA THR A 13 -10.35 10.57 10.04
C THR A 13 -9.62 10.13 8.78
N ILE A 14 -8.37 9.72 8.90
CA ILE A 14 -7.59 9.26 7.76
C ILE A 14 -8.19 7.98 7.20
N ARG A 15 -8.57 7.03 8.06
CA ARG A 15 -9.22 5.80 7.59
C ARG A 15 -10.49 6.13 6.80
N THR A 16 -11.30 7.06 7.29
CA THR A 16 -12.54 7.45 6.62
C THR A 16 -12.26 8.10 5.27
N VAL A 17 -11.34 9.06 5.22
CA VAL A 17 -11.00 9.76 3.98
C VAL A 17 -10.46 8.78 2.93
N LEU A 18 -9.55 7.91 3.32
CA LEU A 18 -8.95 6.97 2.39
C LEU A 18 -9.97 5.92 1.93
N THR A 19 -10.81 5.43 2.83
CA THR A 19 -11.85 4.48 2.46
C THR A 19 -12.78 5.08 1.42
N GLN A 20 -13.22 6.32 1.62
CA GLN A 20 -14.09 6.98 0.66
C GLN A 20 -13.40 7.19 -0.68
N ALA A 21 -12.15 7.63 -0.65
CA ALA A 21 -11.42 7.91 -1.89
C ALA A 21 -11.21 6.65 -2.72
N PHE A 22 -10.78 5.56 -2.10
CA PHE A 22 -10.55 4.32 -2.82
C PHE A 22 -11.86 3.67 -3.28
N THR A 23 -12.91 3.76 -2.47
CA THR A 23 -14.23 3.24 -2.86
C THR A 23 -14.76 3.97 -4.09
N ARG A 24 -14.63 5.30 -4.12
CA ARG A 24 -15.05 6.08 -5.27
C ARG A 24 -14.24 5.76 -6.51
N ALA A 25 -12.99 5.37 -6.33
CA ALA A 25 -12.12 5.02 -7.43
C ALA A 25 -12.37 3.59 -7.96
N GLY A 26 -13.27 2.84 -7.34
CA GLY A 26 -13.64 1.51 -7.81
C GLY A 26 -13.01 0.37 -7.04
N CYS A 27 -12.31 0.65 -5.93
CA CYS A 27 -11.65 -0.38 -5.13
C CYS A 27 -12.55 -0.89 -4.02
N LYS A 28 -12.30 -2.13 -3.60
CA LYS A 28 -12.79 -2.62 -2.31
C LYS A 28 -11.78 -2.20 -1.24
N VAL A 29 -12.26 -1.94 -0.03
CA VAL A 29 -11.41 -1.42 1.03
C VAL A 29 -11.65 -2.16 2.32
N HIS A 30 -10.55 -2.53 2.99
CA HIS A 30 -10.57 -3.00 4.37
C HIS A 30 -9.65 -2.07 5.17
N ALA A 31 -10.17 -1.48 6.24
CA ALA A 31 -9.42 -0.51 7.04
C ALA A 31 -9.37 -0.96 8.48
N THR A 32 -8.24 -0.74 9.14
CA THR A 32 -8.05 -1.16 10.52
C THR A 32 -7.14 -0.16 11.25
N SER A 33 -7.25 -0.14 12.58
CA SER A 33 -6.35 0.60 13.45
C SER A 33 -5.29 -0.32 14.08
N SER A 34 -5.17 -1.57 13.60
CA SER A 34 -4.32 -2.59 14.22
C SER A 34 -3.40 -3.24 13.20
N LEU A 35 -2.10 -3.28 13.48
CA LEU A 35 -1.15 -3.99 12.65
C LEU A 35 -1.34 -5.49 12.72
N ILE A 36 -1.81 -6.00 13.85
CA ILE A 36 -2.10 -7.43 13.99
C ILE A 36 -3.19 -7.82 13.01
N THR A 37 -4.25 -7.03 12.91
CA THR A 37 -5.33 -7.28 11.96
C THR A 37 -4.83 -7.18 10.53
N LEU A 38 -4.02 -6.16 10.23
CA LEU A 38 -3.44 -6.01 8.90
C LEU A 38 -2.65 -7.25 8.51
N MET A 39 -1.79 -7.74 9.41
CA MET A 39 -0.96 -8.91 9.11
C MET A 39 -1.81 -10.15 8.89
N ARG A 40 -2.90 -10.30 9.62
CA ARG A 40 -3.82 -11.42 9.41
C ARG A 40 -4.40 -11.38 8.01
N TRP A 41 -4.83 -10.21 7.55
CA TRP A 41 -5.35 -10.06 6.20
C TRP A 41 -4.30 -10.39 5.14
N VAL A 42 -3.07 -9.92 5.37
CA VAL A 42 -1.96 -10.21 4.46
C VAL A 42 -1.70 -11.73 4.39
N GLU A 43 -1.67 -12.37 5.54
CA GLU A 43 -1.44 -13.82 5.61
C GLU A 43 -2.56 -14.61 4.95
N ASP A 44 -3.79 -14.09 5.02
CA ASP A 44 -4.95 -14.73 4.39
C ASP A 44 -5.00 -14.49 2.88
N GLY A 45 -4.05 -13.78 2.31
CA GLY A 45 -4.02 -13.51 0.89
C GLY A 45 -4.91 -12.36 0.44
N LYS A 46 -5.42 -11.56 1.38
CA LYS A 46 -6.28 -10.44 1.04
C LYS A 46 -5.46 -9.24 0.57
N GLY A 47 -6.07 -8.42 -0.27
CA GLY A 47 -5.51 -7.15 -0.66
C GLY A 47 -4.60 -7.22 -1.87
N ASP A 48 -4.63 -6.15 -2.63
CA ASP A 48 -3.77 -5.93 -3.80
C ASP A 48 -2.82 -4.77 -3.56
N LEU A 49 -3.06 -3.99 -2.51
CA LEU A 49 -2.26 -2.85 -2.10
C LEU A 49 -2.44 -2.64 -0.61
N VAL A 50 -1.36 -2.30 0.08
CA VAL A 50 -1.40 -1.91 1.49
C VAL A 50 -1.00 -0.44 1.59
N VAL A 51 -1.78 0.34 2.37
CA VAL A 51 -1.42 1.70 2.76
C VAL A 51 -1.37 1.70 4.27
N SER A 52 -0.18 1.90 4.84
CA SER A 52 0.03 1.74 6.28
C SER A 52 0.76 2.91 6.90
N ASP A 53 0.29 3.35 8.05
CA ASP A 53 1.02 4.28 8.90
C ASP A 53 2.22 3.58 9.54
N VAL A 54 3.21 4.35 9.93
CA VAL A 54 4.37 3.86 10.66
C VAL A 54 4.05 3.62 12.13
N VAL A 55 3.43 4.62 12.78
CA VAL A 55 3.17 4.56 14.22
C VAL A 55 1.77 4.05 14.48
N MET A 56 1.67 2.86 15.03
CA MET A 56 0.39 2.22 15.35
C MET A 56 0.38 1.83 16.82
N PRO A 57 -0.81 1.72 17.43
CA PRO A 57 -0.89 1.36 18.86
C PRO A 57 -0.21 0.03 19.19
N ASP A 58 -0.24 -0.91 18.27
CA ASP A 58 0.27 -2.26 18.50
C ASP A 58 1.54 -2.56 17.71
N GLY A 59 2.26 -1.53 17.25
CA GLY A 59 3.54 -1.79 16.61
C GLY A 59 4.00 -0.68 15.69
N ASN A 60 4.96 -1.03 14.85
CA ASN A 60 5.60 -0.11 13.91
C ASN A 60 5.46 -0.66 12.49
N GLY A 61 4.85 0.15 11.60
CA GLY A 61 4.61 -0.27 10.23
C GLY A 61 5.87 -0.57 9.45
N LEU A 62 6.98 0.13 9.75
CA LEU A 62 8.24 -0.15 9.07
C LEU A 62 8.82 -1.51 9.46
N GLU A 63 8.61 -1.91 10.72
CA GLU A 63 9.07 -3.23 11.18
C GLU A 63 8.21 -4.35 10.59
N ASN A 64 6.95 -4.07 10.31
CA ASN A 64 6.06 -5.03 9.68
C ASN A 64 6.36 -5.24 8.19
N LEU A 65 6.91 -4.22 7.55
CA LEU A 65 7.09 -4.23 6.09
C LEU A 65 7.95 -5.41 5.60
N PRO A 66 9.10 -5.72 6.22
CA PRO A 66 9.86 -6.90 5.79
C PRO A 66 9.09 -8.20 5.95
N LYS A 67 8.22 -8.28 6.97
CA LYS A 67 7.39 -9.47 7.17
C LYS A 67 6.37 -9.62 6.04
N ILE A 68 5.76 -8.51 5.64
CA ILE A 68 4.81 -8.50 4.53
C ILE A 68 5.52 -8.91 3.24
N THR A 69 6.68 -8.34 2.98
CA THR A 69 7.46 -8.63 1.78
C THR A 69 7.87 -10.10 1.72
N LYS A 70 8.19 -10.67 2.87
CA LYS A 70 8.57 -12.09 2.95
C LYS A 70 7.40 -13.01 2.62
N ILE A 71 6.21 -12.68 3.14
CA ILE A 71 5.01 -13.50 2.93
C ILE A 71 4.46 -13.31 1.52
N ARG A 72 4.40 -12.06 1.06
CA ARG A 72 3.80 -11.71 -0.22
C ARG A 72 4.69 -10.70 -0.96
N PRO A 73 5.74 -11.20 -1.63
CA PRO A 73 6.74 -10.31 -2.27
C PRO A 73 6.16 -9.37 -3.32
N ASN A 74 5.02 -9.70 -3.90
CA ASN A 74 4.42 -8.88 -4.97
C ASN A 74 3.34 -7.95 -4.47
N LEU A 75 3.08 -7.91 -3.16
CA LEU A 75 2.09 -7.01 -2.60
C LEU A 75 2.74 -5.65 -2.36
N PRO A 76 2.33 -4.60 -3.10
CA PRO A 76 2.93 -3.28 -2.89
C PRO A 76 2.43 -2.67 -1.58
N VAL A 77 3.33 -1.98 -0.89
CA VAL A 77 3.03 -1.29 0.37
C VAL A 77 3.44 0.16 0.23
N ILE A 78 2.49 1.07 0.46
CA ILE A 78 2.76 2.49 0.55
C ILE A 78 2.76 2.85 2.03
N ILE A 79 3.86 3.45 2.49
CA ILE A 79 3.99 3.90 3.87
C ILE A 79 3.60 5.37 3.94
N ILE A 80 2.77 5.72 4.92
CA ILE A 80 2.41 7.11 5.21
C ILE A 80 2.84 7.39 6.65
N SER A 81 3.36 8.59 6.91
CA SER A 81 3.88 8.86 8.25
C SER A 81 3.96 10.35 8.57
N ALA A 82 3.56 10.69 9.81
CA ALA A 82 3.82 12.01 10.36
C ALA A 82 5.28 12.17 10.78
N GLN A 83 6.03 11.06 10.89
CA GLN A 83 7.47 11.10 11.16
C GLN A 83 8.21 11.37 9.85
N ASN A 84 8.15 12.61 9.41
CA ASN A 84 8.67 13.00 8.10
C ASN A 84 10.16 13.34 8.23
N THR A 85 10.99 12.32 8.38
CA THR A 85 12.44 12.50 8.44
C THR A 85 13.09 11.72 7.32
N ILE A 86 14.32 12.13 6.96
CA ILE A 86 15.12 11.44 5.96
C ILE A 86 15.36 9.98 6.41
N VAL A 87 15.58 9.78 7.70
CA VAL A 87 15.82 8.43 8.23
C VAL A 87 14.62 7.52 7.99
N THR A 88 13.40 8.03 8.24
CA THR A 88 12.18 7.25 8.01
C THR A 88 12.04 6.87 6.53
N ALA A 89 12.29 7.82 5.63
CA ALA A 89 12.20 7.57 4.20
C ALA A 89 13.23 6.53 3.75
N ILE A 90 14.46 6.63 4.26
CA ILE A 90 15.51 5.67 3.94
C ILE A 90 15.14 4.28 4.43
N ARG A 91 14.62 4.16 5.65
CA ARG A 91 14.22 2.87 6.21
C ARG A 91 13.08 2.25 5.41
N ALA A 92 12.13 3.05 4.96
CA ALA A 92 11.04 2.55 4.12
C ALA A 92 11.58 2.01 2.80
N ASN A 93 12.51 2.72 2.18
CA ASN A 93 13.12 2.28 0.94
C ASN A 93 13.92 0.99 1.13
N GLU A 94 14.71 0.91 2.20
CA GLU A 94 15.48 -0.29 2.49
C GLU A 94 14.60 -1.50 2.76
N ALA A 95 13.44 -1.28 3.36
CA ALA A 95 12.47 -2.33 3.63
C ALA A 95 11.60 -2.66 2.42
N LYS A 96 11.88 -2.02 1.27
CA LYS A 96 11.23 -2.26 -0.02
C LYS A 96 9.76 -1.84 -0.07
N ALA A 97 9.44 -0.73 0.60
CA ALA A 97 8.15 -0.10 0.40
C ALA A 97 8.03 0.31 -1.07
N PHE A 98 6.82 0.21 -1.62
CA PHE A 98 6.58 0.69 -2.96
C PHE A 98 6.75 2.21 -3.01
N ASP A 99 6.26 2.90 -1.98
CA ASP A 99 6.35 4.35 -1.91
C ASP A 99 6.24 4.82 -0.47
N TYR A 100 6.56 6.08 -0.24
CA TYR A 100 6.51 6.72 1.06
C TYR A 100 5.97 8.13 0.90
N LEU A 101 4.95 8.49 1.69
CA LEU A 101 4.41 9.85 1.70
C LEU A 101 4.35 10.38 3.12
N PRO A 102 4.79 11.63 3.34
CA PRO A 102 4.65 12.26 4.66
C PRO A 102 3.21 12.70 4.90
N LYS A 103 2.83 12.77 6.16
CA LYS A 103 1.59 13.42 6.58
C LYS A 103 1.87 14.87 6.94
N PRO A 104 1.01 15.80 6.62
CA PRO A 104 -0.20 15.63 5.82
C PRO A 104 0.14 15.36 4.36
N PHE A 105 -0.56 14.43 3.75
CA PHE A 105 -0.33 14.09 2.36
C PHE A 105 -1.37 14.76 1.47
N ASP A 106 -1.00 14.90 0.20
CA ASP A 106 -1.91 15.36 -0.84
C ASP A 106 -2.71 14.15 -1.33
N LEU A 107 -4.02 14.16 -1.17
CA LEU A 107 -4.83 13.01 -1.54
C LEU A 107 -4.71 12.63 -3.02
N PRO A 108 -4.79 13.59 -3.97
CA PRO A 108 -4.58 13.24 -5.37
C PRO A 108 -3.23 12.59 -5.62
N GLU A 109 -2.18 13.03 -4.95
CA GLU A 109 -0.85 12.44 -5.08
C GLU A 109 -0.84 10.99 -4.58
N LEU A 110 -1.44 10.75 -3.42
CA LEU A 110 -1.54 9.39 -2.89
C LEU A 110 -2.32 8.50 -3.85
N MET A 111 -3.44 8.98 -4.38
CA MET A 111 -4.25 8.21 -5.30
C MET A 111 -3.49 7.89 -6.59
N HIS A 112 -2.69 8.84 -7.07
CA HIS A 112 -1.87 8.62 -8.26
C HIS A 112 -0.83 7.51 -8.02
N ARG A 113 -0.16 7.53 -6.88
CA ARG A 113 0.83 6.51 -6.53
C ARG A 113 0.17 5.16 -6.28
N ALA A 114 -1.00 5.16 -5.69
CA ALA A 114 -1.76 3.93 -5.48
C ALA A 114 -2.17 3.29 -6.80
N ALA A 115 -2.59 4.11 -7.77
CA ALA A 115 -2.92 3.61 -9.10
C ALA A 115 -1.72 2.95 -9.75
N LYS A 116 -0.54 3.54 -9.64
CA LYS A 116 0.68 2.95 -10.17
C LYS A 116 1.02 1.63 -9.49
N ALA A 117 0.83 1.56 -8.18
CA ALA A 117 1.09 0.34 -7.44
C ALA A 117 0.17 -0.79 -7.89
N LEU A 118 -1.11 -0.49 -8.10
CA LEU A 118 -2.08 -1.47 -8.55
C LEU A 118 -1.82 -1.89 -9.99
N GLU A 119 -1.35 -1.00 -10.85
CA GLU A 119 -0.96 -1.35 -12.22
C GLU A 119 0.20 -2.33 -12.23
N ARG A 120 1.18 -2.11 -11.37
CA ARG A 120 2.34 -3.01 -11.30
C ARG A 120 1.95 -4.36 -10.76
N ARG A 121 0.97 -4.39 -9.84
CA ARG A 121 0.44 -5.63 -9.29
C ARG A 121 -0.34 -6.40 -10.35
N HIS A 122 -1.08 -5.67 -11.21
CA HIS A 122 -1.92 -6.22 -12.27
C HIS A 122 -1.62 -5.47 -13.56
N PRO A 123 -0.54 -5.82 -14.28
CA PRO A 123 -0.18 -5.09 -15.49
C PRO A 123 -1.29 -5.15 -16.53
N PRO A 124 -1.44 -4.10 -17.34
CA PRO A 124 -2.45 -4.06 -18.37
C PRO A 124 -2.32 -5.25 -19.33
N GLN A 125 -3.46 -5.79 -19.75
CA GLN A 125 -3.50 -6.93 -20.61
C GLN A 125 -2.74 -6.70 -21.94
N ALA A 126 -2.88 -5.52 -22.52
CA ALA A 126 -2.22 -5.19 -23.76
C ALA A 126 -0.70 -5.27 -23.64
N ILE A 127 -0.15 -4.78 -22.52
CA ILE A 127 1.30 -4.83 -22.29
C ILE A 127 1.74 -6.28 -22.13
N ALA A 128 0.99 -7.08 -21.39
CA ALA A 128 1.31 -8.48 -21.20
C ALA A 128 1.32 -9.22 -22.52
N GLN A 129 0.33 -8.96 -23.36
CA GLN A 129 0.25 -9.60 -24.68
C GLN A 129 1.40 -9.17 -25.57
N MET A 130 1.76 -7.91 -25.56
CA MET A 130 2.88 -7.43 -26.35
C MET A 130 4.18 -8.09 -25.94
N THR A 131 4.40 -8.22 -24.64
CA THR A 131 5.59 -8.85 -24.11
C THR A 131 5.68 -10.29 -24.58
N GLU A 132 4.59 -11.01 -24.50
CA GLU A 132 4.55 -12.40 -24.91
C GLU A 132 4.74 -12.58 -26.42
N ALA A 133 4.17 -11.69 -27.18
CA ALA A 133 4.21 -11.79 -28.63
C ALA A 133 5.57 -11.40 -29.19
N GLN A 134 6.23 -10.52 -28.56
CA GLN A 134 7.45 -9.93 -29.07
C GLN A 134 8.68 -10.45 -28.43
N ASP A 135 8.70 -10.95 -27.50
CA ASP A 135 9.71 -11.10 -26.66
C ASP A 135 10.43 -11.84 -26.73
N SER A 136 9.74 -11.31 -27.27
CA SER A 136 9.81 -11.29 -27.32
C SER A 136 10.13 -10.63 -27.34
N ASP A 137 10.31 -10.14 -27.52
CA ASP A 137 10.46 -9.45 -27.52
C ASP A 137 10.73 -9.24 -27.13
#